data_4b7ee49ebf4d12491f122acbd5d08517
#
_entry.id   4b7ee49ebf4d12491f122acbd5d08517
#
_cell.length_a   1.000
_cell.length_b   1.000
_cell.length_c   1.000
_cell.angle_alpha   90.00
_cell.angle_beta   90.00
_cell.angle_gamma   90.00
#
_symmetry.space_group_name_H-M   'P 1'
#
loop_
_entity.id
_entity.type
_entity.pdbx_description
1 polymer ?
#
loop_
_entity_poly.entity_id
_entity_poly.type
_entity_poly.pdbx_seq_one_letter_code
_entity_poly.pdbx_strand_id
1 'polypeptide(L)'
;MAKRPAKRSSSRSSITAKTPAKSQPTADRPFAPGYGIVGAEDGRGLLSWAWVARKMNNCRTFWLATIHAGRARPHVMPVWGVWLDDAFFFSTGRKSRKGQNLAANPVCTITNDDGQEAVIVEGLAAQATDAAEQERVAIAYKKKYKMDPRSMGEPIFRVQPSRVFGFVEKTFPQSATRWRL
;
A
#
# COMPACT_ATOMS: atom_id res chain seq x y z
N MET A 1 53.02 45.72 -20.66
CA MET A 1 52.97 44.25 -20.46
C MET A 1 51.98 43.97 -19.30
N ALA A 2 50.73 43.58 -19.60
CA ALA A 2 49.70 43.29 -18.61
C ALA A 2 49.50 41.82 -18.46
N LYS A 3 49.66 41.24 -17.24
CA LYS A 3 49.48 39.84 -16.92
C LYS A 3 47.96 39.53 -16.78
N ARG A 4 47.48 38.54 -17.54
CA ARG A 4 46.11 37.94 -17.39
C ARG A 4 46.05 37.08 -16.13
N PRO A 5 44.93 37.13 -15.37
CA PRO A 5 44.72 36.16 -14.26
C PRO A 5 44.17 34.83 -14.78
N ALA A 6 44.62 33.73 -14.16
CA ALA A 6 44.24 32.37 -14.46
C ALA A 6 42.80 32.06 -13.94
N LYS A 7 41.99 31.37 -14.78
CA LYS A 7 40.68 30.84 -14.42
C LYS A 7 40.83 29.60 -13.53
N ARG A 8 40.31 29.68 -12.30
CA ARG A 8 40.11 28.52 -11.42
C ARG A 8 38.87 27.74 -11.90
N SER A 9 39.06 26.51 -12.30
CA SER A 9 37.98 25.58 -12.57
C SER A 9 37.50 24.99 -11.24
N SER A 10 36.24 25.27 -10.85
CA SER A 10 35.59 24.65 -9.72
C SER A 10 34.91 23.36 -10.20
N SER A 11 35.48 22.22 -9.86
CA SER A 11 34.83 20.93 -10.02
C SER A 11 33.67 20.81 -8.99
N ARG A 12 32.44 20.91 -9.46
CA ARG A 12 31.25 20.57 -8.65
C ARG A 12 31.16 19.05 -8.55
N SER A 13 31.48 18.54 -7.38
CA SER A 13 31.22 17.16 -7.00
C SER A 13 29.69 16.99 -6.85
N SER A 14 29.04 16.25 -7.75
CA SER A 14 27.64 15.87 -7.63
C SER A 14 27.50 14.79 -6.56
N ILE A 15 27.07 15.18 -5.39
CA ILE A 15 26.67 14.25 -4.34
C ILE A 15 25.31 13.67 -4.77
N THR A 16 25.33 12.46 -5.32
CA THR A 16 24.11 11.66 -5.51
C THR A 16 23.59 11.24 -4.14
N ALA A 17 22.53 11.87 -3.67
CA ALA A 17 21.82 11.46 -2.48
C ALA A 17 21.25 10.06 -2.69
N LYS A 18 21.83 9.08 -2.00
CA LYS A 18 21.36 7.69 -1.97
C LYS A 18 20.04 7.68 -1.22
N THR A 19 18.93 7.42 -1.92
CA THR A 19 17.61 7.20 -1.28
C THR A 19 17.77 6.15 -0.17
N PRO A 20 17.34 6.43 1.06
CA PRO A 20 17.45 5.46 2.15
C PRO A 20 16.70 4.18 1.76
N ALA A 21 17.35 3.03 1.93
CA ALA A 21 16.73 1.74 1.70
C ALA A 21 15.50 1.63 2.62
N LYS A 22 14.30 1.39 2.04
CA LYS A 22 13.10 1.11 2.82
C LYS A 22 13.38 -0.06 3.75
N SER A 23 13.20 0.13 5.07
CA SER A 23 13.27 -0.97 6.02
C SER A 23 12.26 -2.04 5.63
N GLN A 24 12.67 -3.31 5.64
CA GLN A 24 11.76 -4.43 5.42
C GLN A 24 10.71 -4.44 6.54
N PRO A 25 9.42 -4.74 6.22
CA PRO A 25 8.39 -4.87 7.24
C PRO A 25 8.75 -5.93 8.28
N THR A 26 8.54 -5.60 9.57
CA THR A 26 8.76 -6.56 10.64
C THR A 26 7.58 -7.52 10.72
N ALA A 27 7.84 -8.82 10.60
CA ALA A 27 6.84 -9.88 10.67
C ALA A 27 6.79 -10.50 12.06
N ASP A 28 5.58 -10.67 12.60
CA ASP A 28 5.30 -11.42 13.82
C ASP A 28 3.94 -12.11 13.76
N ARG A 29 3.55 -12.84 14.81
CA ARG A 29 2.21 -13.40 14.92
C ARG A 29 1.22 -12.36 15.40
N PRO A 30 -0.02 -12.31 14.86
CA PRO A 30 -1.08 -11.51 15.43
C PRO A 30 -1.46 -12.06 16.82
N PHE A 31 -2.01 -11.22 17.69
CA PHE A 31 -2.59 -11.66 18.96
C PHE A 31 -4.02 -12.16 18.73
N ALA A 32 -4.26 -13.45 18.88
CA ALA A 32 -5.56 -14.08 18.71
C ALA A 32 -5.69 -15.31 19.66
N PRO A 33 -5.83 -15.07 20.98
CA PRO A 33 -5.77 -16.14 22.00
C PRO A 33 -6.89 -17.18 21.85
N GLY A 34 -8.05 -16.81 21.30
CA GLY A 34 -9.13 -17.77 21.01
C GLY A 34 -8.76 -18.84 19.98
N TYR A 35 -7.68 -18.64 19.23
CA TYR A 35 -7.12 -19.61 18.27
C TYR A 35 -5.75 -20.15 18.71
N GLY A 36 -5.38 -19.97 19.99
CA GLY A 36 -4.09 -20.40 20.50
C GLY A 36 -2.89 -19.54 20.09
N ILE A 37 -3.11 -18.36 19.53
CA ILE A 37 -2.04 -17.42 19.14
C ILE A 37 -1.88 -16.39 20.26
N VAL A 38 -0.91 -16.58 21.13
CA VAL A 38 -0.73 -15.76 22.36
C VAL A 38 0.44 -14.80 22.30
N GLY A 39 1.16 -14.71 21.19
CA GLY A 39 2.27 -13.76 21.02
C GLY A 39 3.18 -14.07 19.86
N ALA A 40 4.23 -13.26 19.73
CA ALA A 40 5.29 -13.40 18.72
C ALA A 40 6.23 -14.55 19.11
N GLU A 41 5.75 -15.79 19.00
CA GLU A 41 6.58 -16.95 19.21
C GLU A 41 7.63 -17.10 18.09
N ASP A 42 8.35 -18.14 18.06
CA ASP A 42 9.54 -18.50 17.29
C ASP A 42 9.60 -18.13 15.78
N GLY A 43 8.59 -17.46 15.24
CA GLY A 43 8.53 -17.02 13.84
C GLY A 43 8.41 -18.13 12.80
N ARG A 44 8.38 -19.41 13.20
CA ARG A 44 8.23 -20.53 12.28
C ARG A 44 6.83 -20.52 11.63
N GLY A 45 6.77 -20.79 10.32
CA GLY A 45 5.52 -20.82 9.56
C GLY A 45 4.97 -19.45 9.17
N LEU A 46 5.64 -18.34 9.51
CA LEU A 46 5.24 -17.00 9.06
C LEU A 46 5.33 -16.89 7.54
N LEU A 47 4.35 -16.18 6.98
CA LEU A 47 4.31 -15.85 5.55
C LEU A 47 5.39 -14.81 5.22
N SER A 48 5.95 -14.85 4.01
CA SER A 48 6.92 -13.87 3.56
C SER A 48 6.23 -12.59 3.05
N TRP A 49 6.90 -11.44 3.10
CA TRP A 49 6.39 -10.20 2.48
C TRP A 49 6.18 -10.34 0.97
N ALA A 50 7.02 -11.13 0.29
CA ALA A 50 6.84 -11.48 -1.11
C ALA A 50 5.53 -12.23 -1.39
N TRP A 51 5.01 -13.01 -0.43
CA TRP A 51 3.70 -13.65 -0.53
C TRP A 51 2.58 -12.60 -0.58
N VAL A 52 2.65 -11.55 0.29
CA VAL A 52 1.71 -10.43 0.26
C VAL A 52 1.72 -9.74 -1.10
N ALA A 53 2.90 -9.34 -1.58
CA ALA A 53 3.05 -8.67 -2.88
C ALA A 53 2.48 -9.52 -4.03
N ARG A 54 2.74 -10.83 -4.02
CA ARG A 54 2.20 -11.76 -5.03
C ARG A 54 0.67 -11.83 -4.97
N LYS A 55 0.08 -11.97 -3.77
CA LYS A 55 -1.38 -12.02 -3.61
C LYS A 55 -2.05 -10.73 -4.06
N MET A 56 -1.54 -9.59 -3.65
CA MET A 56 -2.06 -8.29 -4.03
C MET A 56 -1.92 -8.00 -5.53
N ASN A 57 -0.85 -8.45 -6.17
CA ASN A 57 -0.67 -8.28 -7.62
C ASN A 57 -1.59 -9.19 -8.45
N ASN A 58 -1.85 -10.40 -7.98
CA ASN A 58 -2.66 -11.38 -8.71
C ASN A 58 -4.17 -11.14 -8.50
N CYS A 59 -4.57 -10.52 -7.39
CA CYS A 59 -5.96 -10.20 -7.11
C CYS A 59 -6.48 -9.12 -8.07
N ARG A 60 -7.68 -9.31 -8.63
CA ARG A 60 -8.29 -8.37 -9.56
C ARG A 60 -9.19 -7.34 -8.86
N THR A 61 -9.97 -7.79 -7.89
CA THR A 61 -10.93 -6.96 -7.15
C THR A 61 -10.57 -6.97 -5.67
N PHE A 62 -10.69 -5.83 -5.03
CA PHE A 62 -10.38 -5.67 -3.61
C PHE A 62 -11.60 -5.10 -2.89
N TRP A 63 -11.73 -5.40 -1.62
CA TRP A 63 -12.74 -4.80 -0.77
C TRP A 63 -12.13 -3.65 0.03
N LEU A 64 -12.66 -2.46 -0.16
CA LEU A 64 -12.27 -1.26 0.57
C LEU A 64 -13.29 -0.98 1.68
N ALA A 65 -12.84 -1.05 2.93
CA ALA A 65 -13.61 -0.62 4.09
C ALA A 65 -13.20 0.80 4.49
N THR A 66 -14.19 1.67 4.67
CA THR A 66 -14.04 3.06 5.11
C THR A 66 -15.06 3.40 6.17
N ILE A 67 -14.79 4.42 6.99
CA ILE A 67 -15.71 4.92 8.00
C ILE A 67 -15.81 6.44 7.91
N HIS A 68 -17.01 6.99 8.01
CA HIS A 68 -17.21 8.43 8.06
C HIS A 68 -16.87 8.97 9.46
N ALA A 69 -16.12 10.07 9.54
CA ALA A 69 -15.64 10.63 10.80
C ALA A 69 -16.77 10.95 11.83
N GLY A 70 -17.95 11.35 11.36
CA GLY A 70 -19.10 11.65 12.23
C GLY A 70 -20.12 10.52 12.41
N ARG A 71 -19.85 9.31 11.89
CA ARG A 71 -20.80 8.18 11.91
C ARG A 71 -20.05 6.88 12.11
N ALA A 72 -20.34 6.16 13.19
CA ALA A 72 -19.71 4.86 13.49
C ALA A 72 -20.19 3.70 12.57
N ARG A 73 -20.61 4.00 11.33
CA ARG A 73 -21.12 3.02 10.38
C ARG A 73 -20.06 2.69 9.33
N PRO A 74 -19.51 1.47 9.31
CA PRO A 74 -18.60 1.01 8.26
C PRO A 74 -19.29 1.02 6.89
N HIS A 75 -18.49 1.30 5.86
CA HIS A 75 -18.90 1.24 4.46
C HIS A 75 -17.87 0.42 3.69
N VAL A 76 -18.30 -0.70 3.12
CA VAL A 76 -17.44 -1.64 2.39
C VAL A 76 -17.91 -1.70 0.94
N MET A 77 -16.98 -1.52 -0.01
CA MET A 77 -17.26 -1.57 -1.45
C MET A 77 -16.10 -2.23 -2.20
N PRO A 78 -16.41 -2.95 -3.30
CA PRO A 78 -15.37 -3.43 -4.18
C PRO A 78 -14.69 -2.27 -4.93
N VAL A 79 -13.38 -2.39 -5.13
CA VAL A 79 -12.57 -1.45 -5.91
C VAL A 79 -11.57 -2.20 -6.78
N TRP A 80 -11.21 -1.62 -7.90
CA TRP A 80 -10.02 -1.98 -8.64
C TRP A 80 -8.82 -1.26 -8.06
N GLY A 81 -7.67 -1.91 -8.05
CA GLY A 81 -6.45 -1.30 -7.55
C GLY A 81 -5.20 -2.08 -7.90
N VAL A 82 -4.07 -1.43 -7.70
CA VAL A 82 -2.75 -2.00 -7.93
C VAL A 82 -1.89 -1.90 -6.68
N TRP A 83 -1.07 -2.91 -6.46
CA TRP A 83 -0.03 -2.93 -5.44
C TRP A 83 1.28 -2.53 -6.08
N LEU A 84 1.88 -1.44 -5.63
CA LEU A 84 3.11 -0.89 -6.18
C LEU A 84 3.94 -0.26 -5.07
N ASP A 85 5.24 -0.55 -5.02
CA ASP A 85 6.17 0.05 -4.05
C ASP A 85 5.71 -0.06 -2.58
N ASP A 86 5.12 -1.22 -2.20
CA ASP A 86 4.56 -1.50 -0.89
C ASP A 86 3.41 -0.57 -0.47
N ALA A 87 2.66 -0.05 -1.43
CA ALA A 87 1.45 0.72 -1.23
C ALA A 87 0.33 0.23 -2.17
N PHE A 88 -0.92 0.46 -1.77
CA PHE A 88 -2.07 0.14 -2.60
C PHE A 88 -2.62 1.41 -3.24
N PHE A 89 -2.90 1.36 -4.55
CA PHE A 89 -3.43 2.49 -5.30
C PHE A 89 -4.77 2.14 -5.94
N PHE A 90 -5.72 3.05 -5.84
CA PHE A 90 -7.03 2.93 -6.48
C PHE A 90 -7.58 4.30 -6.85
N SER A 91 -8.56 4.34 -7.76
CA SER A 91 -9.28 5.58 -8.08
C SER A 91 -10.74 5.47 -7.68
N THR A 92 -11.31 6.58 -7.22
CA THR A 92 -12.74 6.67 -6.89
C THR A 92 -13.25 8.10 -6.97
N GLY A 93 -14.54 8.26 -7.36
CA GLY A 93 -15.17 9.56 -7.44
C GLY A 93 -15.21 10.31 -6.09
N ARG A 94 -14.85 11.60 -6.10
CA ARG A 94 -14.89 12.48 -4.92
C ARG A 94 -16.28 12.50 -4.26
N LYS A 95 -17.34 12.44 -5.05
CA LYS A 95 -18.73 12.47 -4.59
C LYS A 95 -19.26 11.11 -4.14
N SER A 96 -18.51 10.02 -4.37
CA SER A 96 -18.91 8.70 -3.86
C SER A 96 -18.82 8.65 -2.33
N ARG A 97 -19.61 7.77 -1.70
CA ARG A 97 -19.57 7.62 -0.23
C ARG A 97 -18.16 7.33 0.29
N LYS A 98 -17.44 6.42 -0.36
CA LYS A 98 -16.05 6.11 0.03
C LYS A 98 -15.10 7.30 -0.18
N GLY A 99 -15.27 8.09 -1.25
CA GLY A 99 -14.50 9.31 -1.47
C GLY A 99 -14.76 10.36 -0.38
N GLN A 100 -16.03 10.56 0.00
CA GLN A 100 -16.42 11.46 1.09
C GLN A 100 -15.91 10.95 2.46
N ASN A 101 -15.98 9.63 2.71
CA ASN A 101 -15.46 9.05 3.93
C ASN A 101 -13.95 9.30 4.05
N LEU A 102 -13.18 9.03 2.99
CA LEU A 102 -11.73 9.21 2.97
C LEU A 102 -11.29 10.67 3.09
N ALA A 103 -12.08 11.61 2.58
CA ALA A 103 -11.84 13.04 2.76
C ALA A 103 -12.00 13.48 4.24
N ALA A 104 -12.92 12.84 4.97
CA ALA A 104 -13.20 13.14 6.38
C ALA A 104 -12.35 12.30 7.36
N ASN A 105 -11.99 11.09 6.97
CA ASN A 105 -11.19 10.15 7.76
C ASN A 105 -10.35 9.26 6.83
N PRO A 106 -9.02 9.43 6.80
CA PRO A 106 -8.15 8.69 5.88
C PRO A 106 -7.94 7.22 6.27
N VAL A 107 -8.35 6.81 7.46
CA VAL A 107 -8.20 5.42 7.93
C VAL A 107 -9.05 4.49 7.08
N CYS A 108 -8.43 3.45 6.55
CA CYS A 108 -9.13 2.45 5.75
C CYS A 108 -8.47 1.07 5.85
N THR A 109 -9.22 0.07 5.42
CA THR A 109 -8.73 -1.30 5.27
C THR A 109 -9.00 -1.78 3.86
N ILE A 110 -7.99 -2.41 3.24
CA ILE A 110 -8.09 -3.08 1.95
C ILE A 110 -7.93 -4.58 2.17
N THR A 111 -8.78 -5.39 1.57
CA THR A 111 -8.58 -6.85 1.50
C THR A 111 -8.66 -7.34 0.06
N ASN A 112 -7.93 -8.41 -0.24
CA ASN A 112 -8.18 -9.17 -1.46
C ASN A 112 -9.56 -9.88 -1.38
N ASP A 113 -10.02 -10.46 -2.47
CA ASP A 113 -11.32 -11.16 -2.57
C ASP A 113 -11.24 -12.67 -2.26
N ASP A 114 -10.07 -13.14 -1.80
CA ASP A 114 -9.82 -14.53 -1.45
C ASP A 114 -9.81 -14.72 0.07
N GLY A 115 -10.87 -15.31 0.62
CA GLY A 115 -10.97 -15.58 2.05
C GLY A 115 -10.10 -16.75 2.53
N GLN A 116 -9.68 -17.66 1.62
CA GLN A 116 -8.83 -18.80 1.98
C GLN A 116 -7.34 -18.42 2.09
N GLU A 117 -6.94 -17.42 1.31
CA GLU A 117 -5.60 -16.82 1.36
C GLU A 117 -5.72 -15.30 1.46
N ALA A 118 -6.11 -14.85 2.64
CA ALA A 118 -6.48 -13.46 2.89
C ALA A 118 -5.27 -12.58 3.17
N VAL A 119 -5.25 -11.42 2.52
CA VAL A 119 -4.37 -10.28 2.86
C VAL A 119 -5.25 -9.12 3.31
N ILE A 120 -4.97 -8.59 4.50
CA ILE A 120 -5.68 -7.45 5.07
C ILE A 120 -4.67 -6.33 5.28
N VAL A 121 -4.87 -5.22 4.61
CA VAL A 121 -4.01 -4.03 4.66
C VAL A 121 -4.73 -2.92 5.43
N GLU A 122 -4.26 -2.60 6.61
CA GLU A 122 -4.72 -1.43 7.38
C GLU A 122 -3.76 -0.26 7.11
N GLY A 123 -4.31 0.91 6.80
CA GLY A 123 -3.48 2.06 6.45
C GLY A 123 -4.23 3.36 6.33
N LEU A 124 -3.51 4.36 5.84
CA LEU A 124 -4.02 5.70 5.63
C LEU A 124 -4.06 6.01 4.14
N ALA A 125 -5.22 6.45 3.67
CA ALA A 125 -5.40 6.89 2.29
C ALA A 125 -5.08 8.37 2.14
N ALA A 126 -4.29 8.72 1.12
CA ALA A 126 -4.04 10.10 0.70
C ALA A 126 -4.15 10.20 -0.82
N GLN A 127 -4.45 11.38 -1.35
CA GLN A 127 -4.40 11.58 -2.79
C GLN A 127 -2.95 11.51 -3.27
N ALA A 128 -2.69 10.71 -4.30
CA ALA A 128 -1.41 10.70 -4.99
C ALA A 128 -1.31 11.95 -5.87
N THR A 129 -0.44 12.89 -5.51
CA THR A 129 -0.26 14.18 -6.22
C THR A 129 1.02 14.25 -7.03
N ASP A 130 1.98 13.37 -6.78
CA ASP A 130 3.23 13.29 -7.53
C ASP A 130 2.99 12.74 -8.94
N ALA A 131 3.41 13.46 -9.97
CA ALA A 131 3.17 13.11 -11.37
C ALA A 131 3.89 11.83 -11.78
N ALA A 132 5.11 11.59 -11.27
CA ALA A 132 5.86 10.39 -11.58
C ALA A 132 5.24 9.14 -10.92
N GLU A 133 4.71 9.29 -9.70
CA GLU A 133 3.95 8.25 -9.03
C GLU A 133 2.66 7.91 -9.80
N GLN A 134 1.89 8.93 -10.21
CA GLN A 134 0.67 8.75 -11.00
C GLN A 134 0.94 8.04 -12.34
N GLU A 135 2.07 8.35 -13.00
CA GLU A 135 2.46 7.69 -14.24
C GLU A 135 2.75 6.20 -14.02
N ARG A 136 3.51 5.84 -12.98
CA ARG A 136 3.77 4.43 -12.63
C ARG A 136 2.47 3.67 -12.32
N VAL A 137 1.56 4.31 -11.57
CA VAL A 137 0.23 3.75 -11.26
C VAL A 137 -0.58 3.54 -12.53
N ALA A 138 -0.61 4.53 -13.45
CA ALA A 138 -1.34 4.41 -14.72
C ALA A 138 -0.81 3.26 -15.59
N ILE A 139 0.51 3.09 -15.66
CA ILE A 139 1.13 1.94 -16.37
C ILE A 139 0.67 0.62 -15.77
N ALA A 140 0.70 0.49 -14.43
CA ALA A 140 0.26 -0.71 -13.72
C ALA A 140 -1.23 -1.00 -13.92
N TYR A 141 -2.08 0.02 -13.86
CA TYR A 141 -3.52 -0.09 -14.14
C TYR A 141 -3.78 -0.53 -15.57
N LYS A 142 -3.11 0.09 -16.54
CA LYS A 142 -3.27 -0.25 -17.96
C LYS A 142 -2.86 -1.70 -18.24
N LYS A 143 -1.81 -2.17 -17.59
CA LYS A 143 -1.38 -3.58 -17.68
C LYS A 143 -2.45 -4.52 -17.12
N LYS A 144 -3.04 -4.20 -15.95
CA LYS A 144 -3.96 -5.07 -15.20
C LYS A 144 -5.40 -4.99 -15.71
N TYR A 145 -5.91 -3.77 -15.95
CA TYR A 145 -7.33 -3.49 -16.23
C TYR A 145 -7.60 -3.00 -17.65
N LYS A 146 -6.56 -2.75 -18.47
CA LYS A 146 -6.66 -2.21 -19.84
C LYS A 146 -7.26 -0.80 -19.88
N MET A 147 -7.11 -0.04 -18.79
CA MET A 147 -7.58 1.35 -18.68
C MET A 147 -6.58 2.23 -17.93
N ASP A 148 -6.60 3.53 -18.21
CA ASP A 148 -5.86 4.53 -17.45
C ASP A 148 -6.81 5.13 -16.39
N PRO A 149 -6.51 5.05 -15.08
CA PRO A 149 -7.39 5.59 -14.03
C PRO A 149 -7.54 7.12 -14.12
N ARG A 150 -6.60 7.82 -14.76
CA ARG A 150 -6.64 9.28 -14.96
C ARG A 150 -7.71 9.71 -15.95
N SER A 151 -8.11 8.81 -16.87
CA SER A 151 -9.15 9.11 -17.87
C SER A 151 -10.53 9.40 -17.28
N MET A 152 -10.74 9.02 -16.01
CA MET A 152 -12.00 9.29 -15.30
C MET A 152 -12.07 10.71 -14.69
N GLY A 153 -10.97 11.47 -14.67
CA GLY A 153 -10.92 12.80 -14.05
C GLY A 153 -11.07 12.78 -12.52
N GLU A 154 -10.98 11.60 -11.91
CA GLU A 154 -11.14 11.39 -10.48
C GLU A 154 -9.80 11.15 -9.79
N PRO A 155 -9.67 11.44 -8.49
CA PRO A 155 -8.40 11.28 -7.79
C PRO A 155 -7.96 9.83 -7.73
N ILE A 156 -6.65 9.64 -7.83
CA ILE A 156 -5.98 8.41 -7.43
C ILE A 156 -5.63 8.54 -5.95
N PHE A 157 -6.00 7.55 -5.17
CA PHE A 157 -5.62 7.43 -3.76
C PHE A 157 -4.48 6.44 -3.62
N ARG A 158 -3.52 6.80 -2.78
CA ARG A 158 -2.49 5.93 -2.24
C ARG A 158 -2.87 5.53 -0.83
N VAL A 159 -2.94 4.24 -0.53
CA VAL A 159 -3.03 3.72 0.83
C VAL A 159 -1.64 3.31 1.28
N GLN A 160 -1.10 4.04 2.25
CA GLN A 160 0.15 3.68 2.91
C GLN A 160 -0.17 2.68 4.02
N PRO A 161 0.31 1.43 3.95
CA PRO A 161 0.10 0.47 5.00
C PRO A 161 0.78 0.88 6.30
N SER A 162 0.13 0.62 7.43
CA SER A 162 0.71 0.68 8.77
C SER A 162 0.82 -0.73 9.38
N ARG A 163 -0.17 -1.57 9.06
CA ARG A 163 -0.19 -3.00 9.40
C ARG A 163 -0.75 -3.80 8.25
N VAL A 164 -0.21 -4.99 8.08
CA VAL A 164 -0.73 -5.97 7.13
C VAL A 164 -0.88 -7.31 7.85
N PHE A 165 -1.95 -8.03 7.54
CA PHE A 165 -2.16 -9.39 8.01
C PHE A 165 -2.23 -10.34 6.82
N GLY A 166 -1.69 -11.54 7.02
CA GLY A 166 -1.78 -12.64 6.07
C GLY A 166 -2.28 -13.91 6.76
N PHE A 167 -3.25 -14.57 6.14
CA PHE A 167 -3.82 -15.81 6.63
C PHE A 167 -3.94 -16.80 5.49
N VAL A 168 -3.57 -18.06 5.77
CA VAL A 168 -3.82 -19.19 4.88
C VAL A 168 -4.66 -20.21 5.65
N GLU A 169 -5.91 -20.41 5.23
CA GLU A 169 -6.88 -21.25 5.94
C GLU A 169 -6.32 -22.66 6.25
N LYS A 170 -5.73 -23.30 5.25
CA LYS A 170 -5.20 -24.67 5.36
C LYS A 170 -4.10 -24.83 6.40
N THR A 171 -3.40 -23.74 6.73
CA THR A 171 -2.25 -23.75 7.66
C THR A 171 -2.43 -22.77 8.82
N PHE A 172 -3.66 -22.28 9.01
CA PHE A 172 -4.03 -21.50 10.19
C PHE A 172 -4.09 -22.42 11.43
N PRO A 173 -3.58 -21.99 12.60
CA PRO A 173 -3.02 -20.68 12.94
C PRO A 173 -1.53 -20.49 12.62
N GLN A 174 -0.80 -21.55 12.19
CA GLN A 174 0.66 -21.51 12.02
C GLN A 174 1.12 -20.48 10.98
N SER A 175 0.31 -20.22 9.93
CA SER A 175 0.61 -19.24 8.90
C SER A 175 0.15 -17.82 9.25
N ALA A 176 -0.60 -17.62 10.33
CA ALA A 176 -1.08 -16.30 10.70
C ALA A 176 0.09 -15.34 10.94
N THR A 177 0.17 -14.30 10.11
CA THR A 177 1.29 -13.34 10.11
C THR A 177 0.76 -11.92 10.15
N ARG A 178 1.42 -11.09 10.96
CA ARG A 178 1.23 -9.65 10.98
C ARG A 178 2.55 -8.97 10.62
N TRP A 179 2.48 -7.97 9.75
CA TRP A 179 3.61 -7.07 9.46
C TRP A 179 3.31 -5.68 9.99
N ARG A 180 4.34 -5.02 10.54
CA ARG A 180 4.33 -3.60 10.89
C ARG A 180 5.29 -2.87 9.95
N LEU A 181 4.85 -1.71 9.44
CA LEU A 181 5.57 -0.89 8.47
C LEU A 181 5.94 0.47 9.06
#